data_71eaeda7b0f921478015b312828a5c16
#
_entry.id   71eaeda7b0f921478015b312828a5c16
#
_cell.length_a   1.000
_cell.length_b   1.000
_cell.length_c   1.000
_cell.angle_alpha   90.00
_cell.angle_beta   90.00
_cell.angle_gamma   90.00
#
_symmetry.space_group_name_H-M   'P 1'
#
loop_
_entity.id
_entity.type
_entity.pdbx_description
1 polymer ?
#
loop_
_entity_poly.entity_id
_entity_poly.type
_entity_poly.pdbx_seq_one_letter_code
_entity_poly.pdbx_strand_id
1 'polypeptide(L)'
;LRLKKEIEGYICDRLQEALWREALHILNKDIGTTGDIDDSIVYSAGMRWAFMGSFLTYHLAGGPGGMRHFMSQFDPTLELPWTDLSFPKWNDELQKRLIEGCEAQSAGLTVAELEAKRNDVLVDMMRLFKHHKIGAGLVLARDEAKTGSKAKRWSKNDKLDGPLKLFKGEVISAWLDYNGHMTDAAYLLAFGDGLDAFFRYIG
;
A
#
# COMPACT_ATOMS: atom_id res chain seq x y z
N LEU A 1 11.70 -3.01 3.39
CA LEU A 1 11.92 -4.46 3.20
C LEU A 1 13.32 -4.71 2.66
N ARG A 2 14.12 -5.53 3.36
CA ARG A 2 15.40 -6.02 2.83
C ARG A 2 15.17 -7.36 2.14
N LEU A 3 15.32 -7.39 0.83
CA LEU A 3 15.22 -8.64 0.06
C LEU A 3 16.46 -9.51 0.28
N LYS A 4 16.28 -10.82 0.24
CA LYS A 4 17.39 -11.80 0.28
C LYS A 4 18.05 -11.98 -1.09
N LYS A 5 17.30 -11.68 -2.15
CA LYS A 5 17.71 -11.81 -3.54
C LYS A 5 16.96 -10.77 -4.37
N GLU A 6 17.62 -10.19 -5.34
CA GLU A 6 16.97 -9.34 -6.34
C GLU A 6 16.03 -10.13 -7.23
N ILE A 7 14.92 -9.51 -7.61
CA ILE A 7 13.92 -10.07 -8.50
C ILE A 7 13.39 -8.95 -9.41
N GLU A 8 13.01 -9.27 -10.62
CA GLU A 8 12.32 -8.34 -11.51
C GLU A 8 10.98 -7.94 -10.91
N GLY A 9 10.73 -6.65 -10.81
CA GLY A 9 9.61 -6.07 -10.06
C GLY A 9 9.80 -6.26 -8.55
N TYR A 10 9.31 -5.35 -7.76
CA TYR A 10 9.32 -5.46 -6.30
C TYR A 10 8.25 -6.46 -5.83
N ILE A 11 8.43 -7.04 -4.63
CA ILE A 11 7.45 -7.99 -4.08
C ILE A 11 6.04 -7.40 -4.05
N CYS A 12 5.90 -6.13 -3.62
CA CYS A 12 4.60 -5.47 -3.58
C CYS A 12 3.99 -5.32 -4.98
N ASP A 13 4.78 -4.91 -5.97
CA ASP A 13 4.29 -4.69 -7.33
C ASP A 13 3.87 -6.01 -7.99
N ARG A 14 4.63 -7.08 -7.75
CA ARG A 14 4.26 -8.42 -8.25
C ARG A 14 2.94 -8.93 -7.66
N LEU A 15 2.71 -8.67 -6.37
CA LEU A 15 1.45 -9.07 -5.72
C LEU A 15 0.27 -8.22 -6.22
N GLN A 16 0.47 -6.93 -6.42
CA GLN A 16 -0.53 -6.04 -7.01
C GLN A 16 -0.82 -6.41 -8.46
N GLU A 17 0.21 -6.72 -9.25
CA GLU A 17 0.05 -7.16 -10.64
C GLU A 17 -0.75 -8.47 -10.75
N ALA A 18 -0.53 -9.43 -9.85
CA ALA A 18 -1.29 -10.67 -9.84
C ALA A 18 -2.78 -10.40 -9.57
N LEU A 19 -3.09 -9.53 -8.60
CA LEU A 19 -4.45 -9.12 -8.31
C LEU A 19 -5.09 -8.36 -9.47
N TRP A 20 -4.32 -7.45 -10.10
CA TRP A 20 -4.75 -6.68 -11.25
C TRP A 20 -5.12 -7.57 -12.45
N ARG A 21 -4.28 -8.55 -12.78
CA ARG A 21 -4.57 -9.50 -13.89
C ARG A 21 -5.85 -10.26 -13.66
N GLU A 22 -6.05 -10.80 -12.47
CA GLU A 22 -7.28 -11.53 -12.14
C GLU A 22 -8.51 -10.62 -12.21
N ALA A 23 -8.43 -9.40 -11.70
CA ALA A 23 -9.51 -8.41 -11.80
C ALA A 23 -9.89 -8.11 -13.26
N LEU A 24 -8.89 -7.97 -14.15
CA LEU A 24 -9.12 -7.77 -15.58
C LEU A 24 -9.77 -8.99 -16.24
N HIS A 25 -9.41 -10.21 -15.85
CA HIS A 25 -10.05 -11.42 -16.36
C HIS A 25 -11.51 -11.54 -15.91
N ILE A 26 -11.80 -11.24 -14.64
CA ILE A 26 -13.16 -11.23 -14.10
C ILE A 26 -14.02 -10.22 -14.87
N LEU A 27 -13.51 -9.00 -15.07
CA LEU A 27 -14.20 -7.96 -15.81
C LEU A 27 -14.39 -8.34 -17.29
N ASN A 28 -13.36 -8.88 -17.94
CA ASN A 28 -13.41 -9.28 -19.36
C ASN A 28 -14.37 -10.44 -19.62
N LYS A 29 -14.49 -11.35 -18.66
CA LYS A 29 -15.44 -12.49 -18.71
C LYS A 29 -16.88 -12.12 -18.30
N ASP A 30 -17.13 -10.84 -18.01
CA ASP A 30 -18.45 -10.31 -17.60
C ASP A 30 -19.01 -10.98 -16.32
N ILE A 31 -18.11 -11.33 -15.39
CA ILE A 31 -18.49 -11.97 -14.12
C ILE A 31 -18.95 -10.92 -13.10
N GLY A 32 -18.39 -9.71 -13.14
CA GLY A 32 -18.75 -8.62 -12.25
C GLY A 32 -18.33 -7.26 -12.84
N THR A 33 -18.85 -6.21 -12.24
CA THR A 33 -18.44 -4.82 -12.51
C THR A 33 -17.15 -4.47 -11.80
N THR A 34 -16.54 -3.35 -12.12
CA THR A 34 -15.38 -2.81 -11.36
C THR A 34 -15.75 -2.62 -9.88
N GLY A 35 -16.97 -2.14 -9.59
CA GLY A 35 -17.48 -2.00 -8.23
C GLY A 35 -17.57 -3.32 -7.49
N ASP A 36 -18.14 -4.37 -8.09
CA ASP A 36 -18.25 -5.69 -7.47
C ASP A 36 -16.87 -6.29 -7.15
N ILE A 37 -15.90 -6.06 -8.03
CA ILE A 37 -14.51 -6.50 -7.85
C ILE A 37 -13.84 -5.77 -6.69
N ASP A 38 -13.93 -4.45 -6.65
CA ASP A 38 -13.38 -3.64 -5.56
C ASP A 38 -14.06 -3.95 -4.22
N ASP A 39 -15.37 -4.06 -4.18
CA ASP A 39 -16.13 -4.41 -2.98
C ASP A 39 -15.74 -5.79 -2.43
N SER A 40 -15.47 -6.76 -3.30
CA SER A 40 -14.99 -8.07 -2.86
C SER A 40 -13.64 -8.03 -2.16
N ILE A 41 -12.80 -7.04 -2.45
CA ILE A 41 -11.54 -6.78 -1.73
C ILE A 41 -11.79 -5.96 -0.46
N VAL A 42 -12.50 -4.84 -0.58
CA VAL A 42 -12.71 -3.86 0.49
C VAL A 42 -13.44 -4.46 1.67
N TYR A 43 -14.50 -5.23 1.42
CA TYR A 43 -15.33 -5.84 2.47
C TYR A 43 -14.87 -7.22 2.93
N SER A 44 -13.79 -7.74 2.37
CA SER A 44 -13.28 -9.06 2.71
C SER A 44 -11.82 -9.04 3.19
N ALA A 45 -10.91 -9.48 2.34
CA ALA A 45 -9.51 -9.68 2.68
C ALA A 45 -8.75 -8.37 2.91
N GLY A 46 -9.09 -7.31 2.20
CA GLY A 46 -8.39 -6.02 2.24
C GLY A 46 -8.30 -5.41 3.64
N MET A 47 -9.37 -5.51 4.44
CA MET A 47 -9.37 -5.03 5.82
C MET A 47 -8.30 -5.72 6.68
N ARG A 48 -8.07 -7.01 6.46
CA ARG A 48 -7.08 -7.80 7.22
C ARG A 48 -5.69 -7.61 6.64
N TRP A 49 -5.56 -7.51 5.33
CA TRP A 49 -4.27 -7.33 4.66
C TRP A 49 -3.57 -6.02 5.03
N ALA A 50 -4.34 -5.00 5.40
CA ALA A 50 -3.79 -3.72 5.82
C ALA A 50 -2.84 -3.83 7.03
N PHE A 51 -2.99 -4.85 7.89
CA PHE A 51 -2.16 -4.98 9.10
C PHE A 51 -1.50 -6.35 9.29
N MET A 52 -1.95 -7.43 8.63
CA MET A 52 -1.35 -8.74 8.80
C MET A 52 -0.86 -9.40 7.50
N GLY A 53 -1.31 -8.95 6.34
CA GLY A 53 -0.98 -9.53 5.05
C GLY A 53 -1.67 -10.87 4.79
N SER A 54 -1.36 -11.52 3.65
CA SER A 54 -2.06 -12.72 3.22
C SER A 54 -1.68 -13.97 4.01
N PHE A 55 -0.39 -14.24 4.21
CA PHE A 55 0.03 -15.47 4.89
C PHE A 55 -0.46 -15.57 6.33
N LEU A 56 -0.41 -14.48 7.08
CA LEU A 56 -0.91 -14.48 8.45
C LEU A 56 -2.45 -14.59 8.48
N THR A 57 -3.13 -14.01 7.52
CA THR A 57 -4.59 -14.19 7.34
C THR A 57 -4.94 -15.66 7.15
N TYR A 58 -4.22 -16.38 6.29
CA TYR A 58 -4.44 -17.82 6.07
C TYR A 58 -4.02 -18.68 7.26
N HIS A 59 -2.95 -18.29 7.97
CA HIS A 59 -2.56 -18.94 9.22
C HIS A 59 -3.70 -18.92 10.25
N LEU A 60 -4.36 -17.79 10.42
CA LEU A 60 -5.52 -17.66 11.30
C LEU A 60 -6.75 -18.42 10.79
N ALA A 61 -6.94 -18.50 9.48
CA ALA A 61 -8.02 -19.28 8.89
C ALA A 61 -7.89 -20.79 9.17
N GLY A 62 -6.68 -21.29 9.43
CA GLY A 62 -6.46 -22.66 9.88
C GLY A 62 -6.85 -22.93 11.34
N GLY A 63 -7.36 -21.93 12.06
CA GLY A 63 -7.75 -22.08 13.48
C GLY A 63 -6.59 -22.49 14.40
N PRO A 64 -6.82 -23.32 15.42
CA PRO A 64 -5.77 -23.76 16.33
C PRO A 64 -4.61 -24.52 15.66
N GLY A 65 -4.85 -25.14 14.52
CA GLY A 65 -3.83 -25.86 13.73
C GLY A 65 -2.99 -24.94 12.84
N GLY A 66 -3.38 -23.66 12.71
CA GLY A 66 -2.67 -22.65 11.94
C GLY A 66 -2.45 -23.02 10.47
N MET A 67 -1.36 -22.56 9.89
CA MET A 67 -1.03 -22.78 8.48
C MET A 67 -0.96 -24.28 8.12
N ARG A 68 -0.52 -25.15 9.02
CA ARG A 68 -0.48 -26.60 8.76
C ARG A 68 -1.88 -27.15 8.48
N HIS A 69 -2.85 -26.76 9.29
CA HIS A 69 -4.24 -27.18 9.11
C HIS A 69 -4.85 -26.54 7.86
N PHE A 70 -4.59 -25.26 7.64
CA PHE A 70 -5.01 -24.58 6.42
C PHE A 70 -4.54 -25.31 5.16
N MET A 71 -3.25 -25.62 5.06
CA MET A 71 -2.70 -26.34 3.91
C MET A 71 -3.34 -27.71 3.72
N SER A 72 -3.55 -28.46 4.79
CA SER A 72 -4.18 -29.79 4.68
C SER A 72 -5.60 -29.75 4.12
N GLN A 73 -6.30 -28.64 4.25
CA GLN A 73 -7.66 -28.46 3.72
C GLN A 73 -7.66 -27.87 2.29
N PHE A 74 -6.74 -26.96 1.99
CA PHE A 74 -6.78 -26.14 0.78
C PHE A 74 -5.68 -26.45 -0.24
N ASP A 75 -4.67 -27.28 0.07
CA ASP A 75 -3.65 -27.69 -0.89
C ASP A 75 -4.23 -28.21 -2.22
N PRO A 76 -5.24 -29.09 -2.21
CA PRO A 76 -5.85 -29.57 -3.45
C PRO A 76 -6.51 -28.48 -4.29
N THR A 77 -6.85 -27.31 -3.68
CA THR A 77 -7.51 -26.23 -4.38
C THR A 77 -6.55 -25.43 -5.28
N LEU A 78 -5.24 -25.55 -5.06
CA LEU A 78 -4.22 -24.89 -5.89
C LEU A 78 -4.19 -25.46 -7.32
N GLU A 79 -4.70 -26.67 -7.51
CA GLU A 79 -4.83 -27.30 -8.84
C GLU A 79 -6.13 -26.89 -9.56
N LEU A 80 -7.04 -26.22 -8.87
CA LEU A 80 -8.30 -25.76 -9.45
C LEU A 80 -8.11 -24.47 -10.24
N PRO A 81 -8.85 -24.28 -11.34
CA PRO A 81 -8.76 -23.07 -12.16
C PRO A 81 -9.50 -21.89 -11.55
N TRP A 82 -9.16 -21.54 -10.30
CA TRP A 82 -9.81 -20.43 -9.57
C TRP A 82 -9.24 -19.07 -9.89
N THR A 83 -8.06 -19.02 -10.50
CA THR A 83 -7.41 -17.78 -10.89
C THR A 83 -6.87 -17.87 -12.30
N ASP A 84 -6.79 -16.73 -12.99
CA ASP A 84 -6.19 -16.61 -14.30
C ASP A 84 -5.14 -15.49 -14.27
N LEU A 85 -3.88 -15.86 -14.12
CA LEU A 85 -2.76 -14.93 -14.06
C LEU A 85 -2.05 -14.75 -15.41
N SER A 86 -2.63 -15.26 -16.49
CA SER A 86 -2.16 -15.04 -17.85
C SER A 86 -2.28 -13.56 -18.25
N PHE A 87 -1.74 -13.20 -19.39
CA PHE A 87 -1.92 -11.85 -19.92
C PHE A 87 -3.39 -11.65 -20.35
N PRO A 88 -4.11 -10.69 -19.77
CA PRO A 88 -5.51 -10.47 -20.12
C PRO A 88 -5.63 -9.96 -21.56
N LYS A 89 -6.73 -10.28 -22.22
CA LYS A 89 -7.03 -9.75 -23.54
C LYS A 89 -7.29 -8.24 -23.43
N TRP A 90 -6.27 -7.45 -23.76
CA TRP A 90 -6.32 -5.99 -23.73
C TRP A 90 -6.89 -5.46 -25.04
N ASN A 91 -8.14 -5.02 -25.03
CA ASN A 91 -8.84 -4.46 -26.19
C ASN A 91 -9.67 -3.24 -25.80
N ASP A 92 -10.22 -2.56 -26.80
CA ASP A 92 -11.00 -1.32 -26.61
C ASP A 92 -12.24 -1.54 -25.73
N GLU A 93 -12.87 -2.69 -25.86
CA GLU A 93 -14.06 -3.02 -25.06
C GLU A 93 -13.72 -3.14 -23.57
N LEU A 94 -12.64 -3.84 -23.22
CA LEU A 94 -12.18 -3.95 -21.84
C LEU A 94 -11.78 -2.57 -21.30
N GLN A 95 -11.04 -1.77 -22.07
CA GLN A 95 -10.65 -0.42 -21.69
C GLN A 95 -11.86 0.48 -21.42
N LYS A 96 -12.84 0.43 -22.31
CA LYS A 96 -14.10 1.18 -22.17
C LYS A 96 -14.82 0.80 -20.85
N ARG A 97 -14.99 -0.49 -20.60
CA ARG A 97 -15.66 -0.99 -19.38
C ARG A 97 -14.91 -0.58 -18.10
N LEU A 98 -13.58 -0.58 -18.11
CA LEU A 98 -12.77 -0.10 -17.01
C LEU A 98 -13.01 1.40 -16.74
N ILE A 99 -12.93 2.22 -17.79
CA ILE A 99 -13.11 3.67 -17.68
C ILE A 99 -14.51 3.98 -17.14
N GLU A 100 -15.54 3.48 -17.79
CA GLU A 100 -16.93 3.72 -17.41
C GLU A 100 -17.24 3.20 -15.99
N GLY A 101 -16.66 2.05 -15.62
CA GLY A 101 -16.82 1.49 -14.28
C GLY A 101 -16.18 2.35 -13.20
N CYS A 102 -14.95 2.81 -13.40
CA CYS A 102 -14.25 3.70 -12.46
C CYS A 102 -14.94 5.08 -12.36
N GLU A 103 -15.43 5.61 -13.47
CA GLU A 103 -16.21 6.86 -13.48
C GLU A 103 -17.51 6.71 -12.66
N ALA A 104 -18.22 5.60 -12.81
CA ALA A 104 -19.41 5.31 -12.03
C ALA A 104 -19.10 5.18 -10.52
N GLN A 105 -18.02 4.48 -10.16
CA GLN A 105 -17.57 4.32 -8.77
C GLN A 105 -17.12 5.65 -8.14
N SER A 106 -16.54 6.56 -8.93
CA SER A 106 -16.13 7.89 -8.42
C SER A 106 -17.33 8.74 -7.95
N ALA A 107 -18.55 8.38 -8.35
CA ALA A 107 -19.78 9.07 -7.98
C ALA A 107 -19.72 10.59 -8.20
N GLY A 108 -19.05 11.03 -9.26
CA GLY A 108 -18.88 12.43 -9.63
C GLY A 108 -17.75 13.17 -8.89
N LEU A 109 -17.02 12.49 -8.00
CA LEU A 109 -15.84 13.09 -7.37
C LEU A 109 -14.67 13.13 -8.36
N THR A 110 -13.93 14.22 -8.32
CA THR A 110 -12.67 14.35 -9.05
C THR A 110 -11.57 13.47 -8.43
N VAL A 111 -10.53 13.19 -9.18
CA VAL A 111 -9.36 12.46 -8.67
C VAL A 111 -8.75 13.18 -7.45
N ALA A 112 -8.67 14.52 -7.47
CA ALA A 112 -8.14 15.29 -6.35
C ALA A 112 -8.98 15.15 -5.06
N GLU A 113 -10.31 15.10 -5.19
CA GLU A 113 -11.21 14.89 -4.04
C GLU A 113 -11.11 13.46 -3.51
N LEU A 114 -10.97 12.47 -4.38
CA LEU A 114 -10.72 11.08 -3.99
C LEU A 114 -9.36 10.93 -3.29
N GLU A 115 -8.33 11.62 -3.78
CA GLU A 115 -7.00 11.65 -3.14
C GLU A 115 -7.03 12.28 -1.76
N ALA A 116 -7.70 13.40 -1.60
CA ALA A 116 -7.88 14.05 -0.30
C ALA A 116 -8.56 13.09 0.69
N LYS A 117 -9.68 12.49 0.30
CA LYS A 117 -10.41 11.51 1.11
C LYS A 117 -9.55 10.30 1.48
N ARG A 118 -8.81 9.74 0.50
CA ARG A 118 -7.86 8.64 0.75
C ARG A 118 -6.80 9.04 1.78
N ASN A 119 -6.22 10.22 1.64
CA ASN A 119 -5.16 10.68 2.53
C ASN A 119 -5.65 10.83 3.97
N ASP A 120 -6.83 11.40 4.17
CA ASP A 120 -7.44 11.53 5.51
C ASP A 120 -7.64 10.16 6.15
N VAL A 121 -8.22 9.21 5.42
CA VAL A 121 -8.44 7.84 5.91
C VAL A 121 -7.11 7.14 6.23
N LEU A 122 -6.09 7.28 5.37
CA LEU A 122 -4.77 6.67 5.61
C LEU A 122 -4.11 7.23 6.89
N VAL A 123 -4.22 8.53 7.15
CA VAL A 123 -3.71 9.15 8.39
C VAL A 123 -4.39 8.54 9.61
N ASP A 124 -5.69 8.37 9.58
CA ASP A 124 -6.44 7.77 10.70
C ASP A 124 -6.11 6.28 10.88
N MET A 125 -5.99 5.54 9.79
CA MET A 125 -5.51 4.14 9.84
C MET A 125 -4.10 4.05 10.45
N MET A 126 -3.18 4.92 10.06
CA MET A 126 -1.83 4.95 10.62
C MET A 126 -1.82 5.28 12.12
N ARG A 127 -2.67 6.19 12.58
CA ARG A 127 -2.87 6.48 14.00
C ARG A 127 -3.40 5.26 14.75
N LEU A 128 -4.40 4.57 14.19
CA LEU A 128 -4.96 3.34 14.73
C LEU A 128 -3.90 2.23 14.83
N PHE A 129 -3.17 1.99 13.76
CA PHE A 129 -2.11 0.98 13.72
C PHE A 129 -0.98 1.27 14.72
N LYS A 130 -0.62 2.54 14.87
CA LYS A 130 0.35 2.98 15.88
C LYS A 130 -0.16 2.70 17.29
N HIS A 131 -1.41 3.04 17.60
CA HIS A 131 -2.03 2.77 18.89
C HIS A 131 -1.99 1.27 19.23
N HIS A 132 -2.35 0.41 18.28
CA HIS A 132 -2.34 -1.05 18.46
C HIS A 132 -0.96 -1.70 18.27
N LYS A 133 0.07 -0.95 17.87
CA LYS A 133 1.42 -1.45 17.60
C LYS A 133 1.43 -2.61 16.59
N ILE A 134 0.70 -2.46 15.49
CA ILE A 134 0.57 -3.45 14.42
C ILE A 134 0.93 -2.84 13.06
N GLY A 135 1.25 -3.68 12.10
CA GLY A 135 1.49 -3.29 10.70
C GLY A 135 2.46 -2.10 10.57
N ALA A 136 2.10 -1.14 9.75
CA ALA A 136 2.89 0.07 9.53
C ALA A 136 3.04 0.95 10.80
N GLY A 137 2.12 0.82 11.76
CA GLY A 137 2.18 1.54 13.04
C GLY A 137 3.39 1.17 13.90
N LEU A 138 3.95 -0.04 13.73
CA LEU A 138 5.20 -0.44 14.39
C LEU A 138 6.40 0.39 13.91
N VAL A 139 6.41 0.80 12.65
CA VAL A 139 7.48 1.64 12.10
C VAL A 139 7.42 3.01 12.73
N LEU A 140 6.22 3.62 12.79
CA LEU A 140 6.02 4.92 13.43
C LEU A 140 6.41 4.90 14.92
N ALA A 141 5.99 3.88 15.65
CA ALA A 141 6.32 3.76 17.06
C ALA A 141 7.83 3.61 17.32
N ARG A 142 8.54 2.87 16.44
CA ARG A 142 10.00 2.73 16.51
C ARG A 142 10.73 4.02 16.16
N ASP A 143 10.25 4.75 15.19
CA ASP A 143 10.83 6.02 14.77
C ASP A 143 10.69 7.09 15.87
N GLU A 144 9.53 7.20 16.46
CA GLU A 144 9.31 8.10 17.60
C GLU A 144 10.21 7.74 18.83
N ALA A 145 10.41 6.45 19.07
CA ALA A 145 11.32 6.02 20.15
C ALA A 145 12.79 6.38 19.87
N LYS A 146 13.19 6.42 18.58
CA LYS A 146 14.56 6.81 18.18
C LYS A 146 14.77 8.32 18.17
N THR A 147 13.79 9.06 17.70
CA THR A 147 13.91 10.51 17.53
C THR A 147 13.66 11.31 18.79
N GLY A 148 13.20 10.67 19.87
CA GLY A 148 12.85 11.29 21.12
C GLY A 148 11.70 12.31 20.97
N SER A 149 10.74 12.30 21.85
CA SER A 149 9.49 13.09 21.80
C SER A 149 9.64 14.62 21.87
N LYS A 150 10.77 15.17 21.46
CA LYS A 150 11.09 16.61 21.56
C LYS A 150 10.92 17.39 20.25
N ALA A 151 10.46 16.76 19.16
CA ALA A 151 10.14 17.54 17.97
C ALA A 151 8.96 18.46 18.29
N LYS A 152 9.17 19.77 18.15
CA LYS A 152 8.11 20.76 18.29
C LYS A 152 6.99 20.39 17.31
N ARG A 153 5.78 20.13 17.83
CA ARG A 153 4.60 19.91 17.01
C ARG A 153 3.97 21.24 16.62
N TRP A 154 3.43 21.28 15.42
CA TRP A 154 2.68 22.43 14.95
C TRP A 154 1.46 22.70 15.85
N SER A 155 1.19 23.98 16.10
CA SER A 155 -0.01 24.47 16.76
C SER A 155 -0.69 25.47 15.83
N LYS A 156 -2.03 25.57 15.92
CA LYS A 156 -2.81 26.57 15.16
C LYS A 156 -2.33 28.02 15.36
N ASN A 157 -1.58 28.26 16.42
CA ASN A 157 -1.01 29.58 16.77
C ASN A 157 0.40 29.77 16.21
N ASP A 158 1.01 28.77 15.59
CA ASP A 158 2.33 28.89 14.99
C ASP A 158 2.21 29.71 13.68
N LYS A 159 2.94 30.81 13.61
CA LYS A 159 3.07 31.59 12.37
C LYS A 159 4.10 30.90 11.48
N LEU A 160 3.74 30.69 10.23
CA LEU A 160 4.63 30.16 9.19
C LEU A 160 5.17 31.34 8.37
N ASP A 161 6.29 31.89 8.81
CA ASP A 161 6.91 33.06 8.16
C ASP A 161 7.86 32.70 7.00
N GLY A 162 7.85 31.42 6.56
CA GLY A 162 8.69 30.91 5.47
C GLY A 162 8.66 29.39 5.34
N PRO A 163 9.51 28.82 4.45
CA PRO A 163 9.59 27.38 4.26
C PRO A 163 9.96 26.64 5.55
N LEU A 164 9.25 25.57 5.85
CA LEU A 164 9.53 24.72 7.01
C LEU A 164 10.83 23.92 6.78
N LYS A 165 11.79 24.08 7.67
CA LYS A 165 13.06 23.30 7.67
C LYS A 165 12.93 22.13 8.65
N LEU A 166 12.18 21.12 8.27
CA LEU A 166 11.83 20.00 9.14
C LEU A 166 12.78 18.80 9.02
N PHE A 167 13.49 18.71 7.89
CA PHE A 167 14.44 17.64 7.60
C PHE A 167 15.74 18.20 7.04
N LYS A 168 16.85 17.63 7.49
CA LYS A 168 18.18 17.85 6.93
C LYS A 168 18.90 16.50 6.95
N GLY A 169 19.40 16.09 5.81
CA GLY A 169 20.20 14.88 5.64
C GLY A 169 21.48 15.17 4.85
N GLU A 170 22.39 14.21 4.86
CA GLU A 170 23.58 14.22 4.02
C GLU A 170 23.47 13.13 2.97
N VAL A 171 23.91 13.44 1.75
CA VAL A 171 23.97 12.46 0.67
C VAL A 171 25.17 11.52 0.96
N ILE A 172 24.87 10.26 1.19
CA ILE A 172 25.87 9.23 1.45
C ILE A 172 26.30 8.56 0.14
N SER A 173 27.50 7.98 0.10
CA SER A 173 28.05 7.36 -1.11
C SER A 173 27.17 6.23 -1.66
N ALA A 174 26.43 5.51 -0.80
CA ALA A 174 25.48 4.47 -1.21
C ALA A 174 24.26 5.00 -1.98
N TRP A 175 24.06 6.31 -2.01
CA TRP A 175 23.00 6.97 -2.75
C TRP A 175 23.43 7.48 -4.12
N LEU A 176 24.71 7.37 -4.43
CA LEU A 176 25.30 7.89 -5.67
C LEU A 176 25.42 6.77 -6.72
N ASP A 177 25.18 7.14 -7.97
CA ASP A 177 25.49 6.33 -9.12
C ASP A 177 27.00 6.40 -9.48
N TYR A 178 27.39 5.73 -10.54
CA TYR A 178 28.80 5.73 -11.03
C TYR A 178 29.28 7.10 -11.54
N ASN A 179 28.37 8.06 -11.79
CA ASN A 179 28.69 9.44 -12.18
C ASN A 179 28.74 10.38 -10.97
N GLY A 180 28.50 9.88 -9.77
CA GLY A 180 28.43 10.69 -8.56
C GLY A 180 27.13 11.48 -8.39
N HIS A 181 26.09 11.16 -9.17
CA HIS A 181 24.76 11.74 -9.04
C HIS A 181 23.90 10.89 -8.11
N MET A 182 23.06 11.57 -7.34
CA MET A 182 22.10 10.88 -6.50
C MET A 182 21.08 10.11 -7.36
N THR A 183 20.90 8.82 -7.07
CA THR A 183 19.95 7.97 -7.81
C THR A 183 18.50 8.36 -7.55
N ASP A 184 17.58 8.04 -8.48
CA ASP A 184 16.15 8.31 -8.33
C ASP A 184 15.58 7.65 -7.07
N ALA A 185 16.02 6.42 -6.77
CA ALA A 185 15.63 5.72 -5.55
C ALA A 185 16.06 6.46 -4.28
N ALA A 186 17.24 7.08 -4.29
CA ALA A 186 17.75 7.87 -3.17
C ALA A 186 17.01 9.20 -3.00
N TYR A 187 16.59 9.85 -4.10
CA TYR A 187 15.70 11.01 -4.03
C TYR A 187 14.37 10.65 -3.38
N LEU A 188 13.78 9.52 -3.74
CA LEU A 188 12.53 9.03 -3.14
C LEU A 188 12.69 8.74 -1.64
N LEU A 189 13.82 8.16 -1.23
CA LEU A 189 14.13 7.94 0.19
C LEU A 189 14.24 9.27 0.96
N ALA A 190 15.03 10.21 0.44
CA ALA A 190 15.20 11.53 1.07
C ALA A 190 13.89 12.31 1.13
N PHE A 191 13.06 12.22 0.09
CA PHE A 191 11.72 12.81 0.08
C PHE A 191 10.80 12.15 1.09
N GLY A 192 10.85 10.82 1.21
CA GLY A 192 10.12 10.06 2.23
C GLY A 192 10.49 10.51 3.65
N ASP A 193 11.77 10.63 3.96
CA ASP A 193 12.25 11.12 5.26
C ASP A 193 11.79 12.56 5.55
N GLY A 194 11.78 13.41 4.53
CA GLY A 194 11.25 14.78 4.62
C GLY A 194 9.75 14.82 4.88
N LEU A 195 9.00 13.95 4.22
CA LEU A 195 7.55 13.81 4.40
C LEU A 195 7.22 13.27 5.79
N ASP A 196 7.97 12.30 6.29
CA ASP A 196 7.84 11.78 7.64
C ASP A 196 8.10 12.86 8.70
N ALA A 197 9.11 13.72 8.47
CA ALA A 197 9.37 14.86 9.34
C ALA A 197 8.22 15.87 9.32
N PHE A 198 7.60 16.08 8.16
CA PHE A 198 6.41 16.94 8.05
C PHE A 198 5.22 16.35 8.80
N PHE A 199 4.91 15.08 8.62
CA PHE A 199 3.82 14.44 9.35
C PHE A 199 4.05 14.43 10.87
N ARG A 200 5.28 14.25 11.32
CA ARG A 200 5.61 14.42 12.75
C ARG A 200 5.39 15.85 13.26
N TYR A 201 5.59 16.85 12.42
CA TYR A 201 5.40 18.25 12.77
C TYR A 201 3.93 18.63 12.88
N ILE A 202 3.09 18.16 11.97
CA ILE A 202 1.67 18.49 11.97
C ILE A 202 0.82 17.61 12.92
N GLY A 203 1.38 16.49 13.41
CA GLY A 203 0.71 15.57 14.37
C GLY A 203 0.00 14.42 13.78
#